data_3e05c9a653990ac90b8cb5208f20014c
#
_entry.id   3e05c9a653990ac90b8cb5208f20014c
#
_cell.length_a   1.000
_cell.length_b   1.000
_cell.length_c   1.000
_cell.angle_alpha   90.00
_cell.angle_beta   90.00
_cell.angle_gamma   90.00
#
_symmetry.space_group_name_H-M   'P 1'
#
loop_
_entity.id
_entity.type
_entity.pdbx_description
1 polymer ?
#
loop_
_entity_poly.entity_id
_entity_poly.type
_entity_poly.pdbx_seq_one_letter_code
_entity_poly.pdbx_strand_id
1 'polypeptide(L)'
;MVDYYKVLKVKRTASAAEIKSAYRRLARERHPDVNGGTQASAREFSLISLAYRTLSDPQERAHHDTQLRRAHSADFAGGGSVFHSNNPHAQRLRRMAVQARFDRRVDQLIEADRRENFALQQAVFTTVTLFLSTFFVSWFKPHFWYSFQLVGRAVVVTLFCIGLWHLAVRLKACFEHYTYNPKSIHDSLINADLGESDKPFTRFTASTFLILGYLLSLASGLYMGSIMKYMEIFNDIHYLFGQNFRPDLFFYPPIAVLIVDTMHNVASKID
;
A
#
# COMPACT_ATOMS: atom_id res chain seq x y z
N MET A 1 -4.52 20.47 -24.54
CA MET A 1 -4.45 20.45 -23.08
C MET A 1 -5.75 19.94 -22.51
N VAL A 2 -5.75 19.13 -21.46
CA VAL A 2 -6.98 18.61 -20.83
C VAL A 2 -7.53 19.67 -19.87
N ASP A 3 -8.82 20.00 -20.01
CA ASP A 3 -9.51 20.92 -19.12
C ASP A 3 -10.11 20.11 -17.92
N TYR A 4 -9.47 20.17 -16.75
CA TYR A 4 -9.87 19.42 -15.57
C TYR A 4 -11.23 19.85 -15.01
N TYR A 5 -11.68 21.07 -15.27
CA TYR A 5 -13.04 21.51 -14.91
C TYR A 5 -14.10 20.74 -15.69
N LYS A 6 -13.83 20.44 -16.98
CA LYS A 6 -14.71 19.60 -17.80
C LYS A 6 -14.72 18.14 -17.35
N VAL A 7 -13.57 17.64 -16.90
CA VAL A 7 -13.44 16.26 -16.38
C VAL A 7 -14.31 16.09 -15.13
N LEU A 8 -14.25 17.03 -14.19
CA LEU A 8 -15.08 17.02 -12.98
C LEU A 8 -16.52 17.49 -13.20
N LYS A 9 -16.85 17.96 -14.41
CA LYS A 9 -18.16 18.52 -14.77
C LYS A 9 -18.56 19.71 -13.87
N VAL A 10 -17.59 20.59 -13.56
CA VAL A 10 -17.79 21.78 -12.74
C VAL A 10 -17.45 23.04 -13.54
N LYS A 11 -17.97 24.19 -13.08
CA LYS A 11 -17.64 25.49 -13.67
C LYS A 11 -16.22 25.91 -13.26
N ARG A 12 -15.54 26.72 -14.08
CA ARG A 12 -14.20 27.27 -13.75
C ARG A 12 -14.21 28.14 -12.50
N THR A 13 -15.36 28.69 -12.15
CA THR A 13 -15.62 29.51 -10.94
C THR A 13 -15.96 28.65 -9.72
N ALA A 14 -15.94 27.31 -9.83
CA ALA A 14 -16.32 26.43 -8.75
C ALA A 14 -15.42 26.59 -7.52
N SER A 15 -16.05 26.60 -6.35
CA SER A 15 -15.40 26.61 -5.06
C SER A 15 -14.69 25.28 -4.76
N ALA A 16 -13.76 25.27 -3.82
CA ALA A 16 -13.08 24.04 -3.39
C ALA A 16 -14.08 22.99 -2.87
N ALA A 17 -15.17 23.42 -2.22
CA ALA A 17 -16.22 22.54 -1.74
C ALA A 17 -17.00 21.87 -2.88
N GLU A 18 -17.30 22.61 -3.95
CA GLU A 18 -17.97 22.09 -5.14
C GLU A 18 -17.09 21.11 -5.90
N ILE A 19 -15.78 21.42 -6.04
CA ILE A 19 -14.79 20.53 -6.65
C ILE A 19 -14.72 19.20 -5.87
N LYS A 20 -14.62 19.27 -4.53
CA LYS A 20 -14.61 18.10 -3.66
C LYS A 20 -15.89 17.27 -3.75
N SER A 21 -17.04 17.93 -3.80
CA SER A 21 -18.34 17.27 -3.95
C SER A 21 -18.47 16.56 -5.29
N ALA A 22 -18.08 17.22 -6.38
CA ALA A 22 -18.07 16.65 -7.73
C ALA A 22 -17.15 15.43 -7.83
N TYR A 23 -15.94 15.51 -7.25
CA TYR A 23 -15.01 14.38 -7.19
C TYR A 23 -15.63 13.19 -6.46
N ARG A 24 -16.19 13.39 -5.26
CA ARG A 24 -16.79 12.29 -4.48
C ARG A 24 -17.95 11.60 -5.22
N ARG A 25 -18.72 12.36 -5.97
CA ARG A 25 -19.80 11.81 -6.80
C ARG A 25 -19.25 10.97 -7.93
N LEU A 26 -18.30 11.53 -8.72
CA LEU A 26 -17.71 10.85 -9.86
C LEU A 26 -16.84 9.64 -9.44
N ALA A 27 -16.13 9.74 -8.32
CA ALA A 27 -15.34 8.65 -7.77
C ALA A 27 -16.21 7.43 -7.41
N ARG A 28 -17.40 7.65 -6.84
CA ARG A 28 -18.35 6.55 -6.56
C ARG A 28 -18.98 5.99 -7.84
N GLU A 29 -19.34 6.87 -8.78
CA GLU A 29 -19.96 6.48 -10.05
C GLU A 29 -19.01 5.69 -10.95
N ARG A 30 -17.71 6.04 -10.94
CA ARG A 30 -16.67 5.51 -11.84
C ARG A 30 -15.63 4.65 -11.14
N HIS A 31 -15.97 4.13 -9.95
CA HIS A 31 -15.06 3.24 -9.22
C HIS A 31 -14.79 1.96 -10.03
N PRO A 32 -13.52 1.53 -10.17
CA PRO A 32 -13.17 0.36 -10.99
C PRO A 32 -13.88 -0.91 -10.50
N ASP A 33 -14.07 -1.09 -9.20
CA ASP A 33 -14.76 -2.26 -8.63
C ASP A 33 -16.24 -2.34 -9.05
N VAL A 34 -16.89 -1.18 -9.25
CA VAL A 34 -18.30 -1.12 -9.66
C VAL A 34 -18.44 -1.23 -11.18
N ASN A 35 -17.43 -0.83 -11.95
CA ASN A 35 -17.42 -0.78 -13.40
C ASN A 35 -16.59 -1.91 -14.06
N GLY A 36 -16.53 -3.08 -13.43
CA GLY A 36 -15.97 -4.30 -14.00
C GLY A 36 -14.45 -4.37 -14.07
N GLY A 37 -13.71 -3.52 -13.35
CA GLY A 37 -12.25 -3.59 -13.20
C GLY A 37 -11.42 -3.46 -14.49
N THR A 38 -12.04 -2.96 -15.59
CA THR A 38 -11.35 -2.85 -16.86
C THR A 38 -10.28 -1.76 -16.85
N GLN A 39 -9.24 -1.93 -17.67
CA GLN A 39 -8.19 -0.92 -17.84
C GLN A 39 -8.76 0.46 -18.26
N ALA A 40 -9.87 0.47 -18.98
CA ALA A 40 -10.57 1.69 -19.38
C ALA A 40 -11.18 2.41 -18.16
N SER A 41 -11.87 1.68 -17.28
CA SER A 41 -12.46 2.23 -16.05
C SER A 41 -11.38 2.75 -15.09
N ALA A 42 -10.25 2.04 -14.97
CA ALA A 42 -9.11 2.47 -14.18
C ALA A 42 -8.51 3.80 -14.71
N ARG A 43 -8.40 3.94 -16.04
CA ARG A 43 -7.92 5.18 -16.67
C ARG A 43 -8.88 6.36 -16.45
N GLU A 44 -10.19 6.15 -16.57
CA GLU A 44 -11.19 7.19 -16.28
C GLU A 44 -11.11 7.64 -14.82
N PHE A 45 -11.02 6.70 -13.89
CA PHE A 45 -10.89 6.99 -12.47
C PHE A 45 -9.61 7.76 -12.15
N SER A 46 -8.48 7.37 -12.73
CA SER A 46 -7.19 8.06 -12.56
C SER A 46 -7.24 9.49 -13.11
N LEU A 47 -7.97 9.72 -14.21
CA LEU A 47 -8.19 11.05 -14.76
C LEU A 47 -9.01 11.93 -13.81
N ILE A 48 -10.05 11.39 -13.23
CA ILE A 48 -10.90 12.08 -12.24
C ILE A 48 -10.08 12.44 -11.00
N SER A 49 -9.26 11.51 -10.51
CA SER A 49 -8.38 11.70 -9.36
C SER A 49 -7.31 12.77 -9.63
N LEU A 50 -6.68 12.73 -10.80
CA LEU A 50 -5.71 13.75 -11.22
C LEU A 50 -6.36 15.14 -11.32
N ALA A 51 -7.55 15.23 -11.91
CA ALA A 51 -8.30 16.48 -12.01
C ALA A 51 -8.62 17.07 -10.62
N TYR A 52 -9.03 16.23 -9.68
CA TYR A 52 -9.29 16.65 -8.30
C TYR A 52 -8.00 17.12 -7.62
N ARG A 53 -6.91 16.36 -7.69
CA ARG A 53 -5.63 16.72 -7.09
C ARG A 53 -5.15 18.09 -7.56
N THR A 54 -5.17 18.33 -8.88
CA THR A 54 -4.74 19.61 -9.46
C THR A 54 -5.67 20.78 -9.08
N LEU A 55 -6.98 20.56 -9.03
CA LEU A 55 -7.95 21.66 -8.75
C LEU A 55 -8.19 21.89 -7.26
N SER A 56 -7.83 20.95 -6.38
CA SER A 56 -7.94 21.11 -4.93
C SER A 56 -6.82 21.94 -4.32
N ASP A 57 -5.64 21.92 -4.93
CA ASP A 57 -4.50 22.75 -4.53
C ASP A 57 -4.60 24.14 -5.20
N PRO A 58 -4.60 25.25 -4.42
CA PRO A 58 -4.66 26.59 -4.98
C PRO A 58 -3.52 26.95 -5.94
N GLN A 59 -2.30 26.45 -5.68
CA GLN A 59 -1.12 26.73 -6.51
C GLN A 59 -1.22 25.97 -7.83
N GLU A 60 -1.50 24.67 -7.79
CA GLU A 60 -1.69 23.82 -8.96
C GLU A 60 -2.87 24.29 -9.80
N ARG A 61 -3.96 24.72 -9.16
CA ARG A 61 -5.12 25.31 -9.84
C ARG A 61 -4.74 26.58 -10.59
N ALA A 62 -4.03 27.52 -9.95
CA ALA A 62 -3.58 28.76 -10.58
C ALA A 62 -2.63 28.50 -11.76
N HIS A 63 -1.76 27.52 -11.64
CA HIS A 63 -0.87 27.09 -12.71
C HIS A 63 -1.67 26.50 -13.89
N HIS A 64 -2.64 25.63 -13.62
CA HIS A 64 -3.54 25.06 -14.64
C HIS A 64 -4.36 26.15 -15.33
N ASP A 65 -4.92 27.11 -14.61
CA ASP A 65 -5.67 28.24 -15.16
C ASP A 65 -4.81 29.12 -16.06
N THR A 66 -3.55 29.31 -15.68
CA THR A 66 -2.58 30.06 -16.49
C THR A 66 -2.26 29.32 -17.78
N GLN A 67 -2.09 28.01 -17.74
CA GLN A 67 -1.88 27.19 -18.92
C GLN A 67 -3.09 27.15 -19.84
N LEU A 68 -4.31 27.07 -19.28
CA LEU A 68 -5.55 27.14 -20.05
C LEU A 68 -5.68 28.50 -20.77
N ARG A 69 -5.37 29.63 -20.09
CA ARG A 69 -5.37 30.96 -20.68
C ARG A 69 -4.36 31.05 -21.82
N ARG A 70 -3.14 30.55 -21.64
CA ARG A 70 -2.10 30.53 -22.69
C ARG A 70 -2.53 29.68 -23.90
N ALA A 71 -3.18 28.53 -23.66
CA ALA A 71 -3.69 27.69 -24.74
C ALA A 71 -4.78 28.42 -25.55
N HIS A 72 -5.69 29.12 -24.88
CA HIS A 72 -6.73 29.93 -25.54
C HIS A 72 -6.17 31.16 -26.26
N SER A 73 -5.20 31.86 -25.67
CA SER A 73 -4.59 33.02 -26.32
C SER A 73 -3.72 32.61 -27.54
N ALA A 74 -3.12 31.44 -27.53
CA ALA A 74 -2.40 30.89 -28.67
C ALA A 74 -3.32 30.51 -29.86
N ASP A 75 -4.55 30.14 -29.59
CA ASP A 75 -5.56 29.90 -30.64
C ASP A 75 -6.04 31.22 -31.29
N PHE A 76 -5.99 32.35 -30.58
CA PHE A 76 -6.38 33.67 -31.08
C PHE A 76 -5.25 34.43 -31.78
N ALA A 77 -3.98 34.20 -31.41
CA ALA A 77 -2.83 34.82 -32.03
C ALA A 77 -2.38 34.05 -33.28
N GLY A 78 -3.09 34.19 -34.38
CA GLY A 78 -2.82 33.61 -35.70
C GLY A 78 -1.46 34.03 -36.27
N GLY A 79 -0.37 33.63 -35.69
CA GLY A 79 0.99 33.84 -36.13
C GLY A 79 1.68 32.54 -36.51
N GLY A 80 2.10 32.43 -37.75
CA GLY A 80 2.63 31.28 -38.51
C GLY A 80 3.81 30.50 -37.91
N SER A 81 3.66 30.02 -36.69
CA SER A 81 4.56 29.02 -36.12
C SER A 81 4.20 27.63 -36.68
N VAL A 82 5.20 26.82 -36.99
CA VAL A 82 5.05 25.40 -37.37
C VAL A 82 4.18 24.64 -36.39
N PHE A 83 4.11 25.10 -35.12
CA PHE A 83 3.23 24.58 -34.07
C PHE A 83 1.76 24.99 -34.25
N HIS A 84 1.40 25.96 -35.10
CA HIS A 84 0.04 26.48 -35.31
C HIS A 84 -0.47 26.25 -36.72
N SER A 85 0.22 25.42 -37.50
CA SER A 85 -0.21 25.05 -38.87
C SER A 85 -1.63 24.47 -38.84
N ASN A 86 -2.55 25.03 -39.63
CA ASN A 86 -3.94 24.57 -39.80
C ASN A 86 -4.05 23.27 -40.64
N ASN A 87 -2.91 22.68 -41.00
CA ASN A 87 -2.88 21.41 -41.72
C ASN A 87 -3.54 20.30 -40.87
N PRO A 88 -4.58 19.61 -41.40
CA PRO A 88 -5.29 18.58 -40.63
C PRO A 88 -4.38 17.43 -40.18
N HIS A 89 -3.31 17.18 -40.93
CA HIS A 89 -2.33 16.16 -40.54
C HIS A 89 -1.48 16.58 -39.36
N ALA A 90 -1.03 17.83 -39.32
CA ALA A 90 -0.30 18.40 -38.18
C ALA A 90 -1.20 18.49 -36.91
N GLN A 91 -2.49 18.77 -37.07
CA GLN A 91 -3.45 18.78 -35.98
C GLN A 91 -3.66 17.38 -35.38
N ARG A 92 -3.74 16.34 -36.25
CA ARG A 92 -3.84 14.93 -35.76
C ARG A 92 -2.60 14.52 -35.00
N LEU A 93 -1.40 14.81 -35.52
CA LEU A 93 -0.15 14.50 -34.83
C LEU A 93 -0.03 15.19 -33.45
N ARG A 94 -0.47 16.46 -33.38
CA ARG A 94 -0.49 17.18 -32.07
C ARG A 94 -1.47 16.56 -31.10
N ARG A 95 -2.68 16.21 -31.52
CA ARG A 95 -3.67 15.52 -30.67
C ARG A 95 -3.11 14.20 -30.17
N MET A 96 -2.51 13.41 -31.07
CA MET A 96 -1.87 12.14 -30.66
C MET A 96 -0.70 12.35 -29.70
N ALA A 97 0.15 13.38 -29.92
CA ALA A 97 1.27 13.68 -29.02
C ALA A 97 0.80 14.17 -27.65
N VAL A 98 -0.25 14.98 -27.58
CA VAL A 98 -0.87 15.42 -26.32
C VAL A 98 -1.51 14.23 -25.60
N GLN A 99 -2.23 13.39 -26.33
CA GLN A 99 -2.86 12.20 -25.79
C GLN A 99 -1.81 11.20 -25.26
N ALA A 100 -0.74 10.95 -26.01
CA ALA A 100 0.34 10.09 -25.56
C ALA A 100 1.09 10.60 -24.32
N ARG A 101 1.24 11.94 -24.16
CA ARG A 101 1.79 12.52 -22.92
C ARG A 101 0.85 12.35 -21.74
N PHE A 102 -0.45 12.49 -21.99
CA PHE A 102 -1.48 12.31 -21.01
C PHE A 102 -1.54 10.84 -20.55
N ASP A 103 -1.61 9.91 -21.51
CA ASP A 103 -1.65 8.47 -21.22
C ASP A 103 -0.43 8.03 -20.38
N ARG A 104 0.77 8.53 -20.72
CA ARG A 104 1.98 8.24 -19.90
C ARG A 104 1.86 8.72 -18.46
N ARG A 105 1.27 9.90 -18.20
CA ARG A 105 1.07 10.40 -16.83
C ARG A 105 0.05 9.56 -16.07
N VAL A 106 -1.03 9.18 -16.75
CA VAL A 106 -2.06 8.31 -16.15
C VAL A 106 -1.46 6.93 -15.84
N ASP A 107 -0.70 6.35 -16.76
CA ASP A 107 -0.03 5.08 -16.55
C ASP A 107 0.96 5.16 -15.36
N GLN A 108 1.72 6.25 -15.22
CA GLN A 108 2.60 6.49 -14.08
C GLN A 108 1.85 6.56 -12.76
N LEU A 109 0.67 7.21 -12.72
CA LEU A 109 -0.17 7.27 -11.52
C LEU A 109 -0.73 5.89 -11.15
N ILE A 110 -1.24 5.14 -12.15
CA ILE A 110 -1.73 3.78 -11.93
C ILE A 110 -0.63 2.87 -11.39
N GLU A 111 0.59 2.99 -11.95
CA GLU A 111 1.74 2.23 -11.45
C GLU A 111 2.14 2.64 -10.03
N ALA A 112 2.09 3.93 -9.70
CA ALA A 112 2.37 4.43 -8.34
C ALA A 112 1.34 3.88 -7.34
N ASP A 113 0.04 4.01 -7.64
CA ASP A 113 -1.04 3.47 -6.81
C ASP A 113 -0.93 1.94 -6.65
N ARG A 114 -0.58 1.23 -7.72
CA ARG A 114 -0.39 -0.22 -7.68
C ARG A 114 0.78 -0.61 -6.75
N ARG A 115 1.90 0.14 -6.81
CA ARG A 115 3.06 -0.09 -5.93
C ARG A 115 2.72 0.18 -4.48
N GLU A 116 1.97 1.25 -4.21
CA GLU A 116 1.52 1.60 -2.86
C GLU A 116 0.58 0.54 -2.28
N ASN A 117 -0.44 0.12 -3.04
CA ASN A 117 -1.34 -0.95 -2.64
C ASN A 117 -0.63 -2.28 -2.40
N PHE A 118 0.35 -2.62 -3.23
CA PHE A 118 1.16 -3.83 -3.05
C PHE A 118 2.01 -3.77 -1.78
N ALA A 119 2.65 -2.62 -1.50
CA ALA A 119 3.41 -2.42 -0.27
C ALA A 119 2.51 -2.54 0.98
N LEU A 120 1.28 -1.99 0.91
CA LEU A 120 0.28 -2.07 1.96
C LEU A 120 -0.17 -3.51 2.22
N GLN A 121 -0.48 -4.25 1.16
CA GLN A 121 -0.81 -5.67 1.26
C GLN A 121 0.31 -6.47 1.91
N GLN A 122 1.56 -6.24 1.50
CA GLN A 122 2.70 -6.94 2.10
C GLN A 122 2.86 -6.62 3.59
N ALA A 123 2.70 -5.36 3.99
CA ALA A 123 2.81 -4.95 5.39
C ALA A 123 1.73 -5.61 6.25
N VAL A 124 0.48 -5.54 5.82
CA VAL A 124 -0.67 -6.15 6.50
C VAL A 124 -0.50 -7.67 6.57
N PHE A 125 -0.14 -8.30 5.46
CA PHE A 125 0.04 -9.74 5.39
C PHE A 125 1.12 -10.24 6.36
N THR A 126 2.28 -9.58 6.40
CA THR A 126 3.37 -9.94 7.31
C THR A 126 2.98 -9.78 8.78
N THR A 127 2.30 -8.69 9.15
CA THR A 127 1.86 -8.44 10.53
C THR A 127 0.77 -9.41 10.97
N VAL A 128 -0.22 -9.67 10.13
CA VAL A 128 -1.29 -10.63 10.41
C VAL A 128 -0.73 -12.05 10.55
N THR A 129 0.18 -12.45 9.64
CA THR A 129 0.83 -13.76 9.70
C THR A 129 1.66 -13.91 10.98
N LEU A 130 2.36 -12.86 11.43
CA LEU A 130 3.10 -12.87 12.68
C LEU A 130 2.18 -13.08 13.88
N PHE A 131 1.08 -12.34 13.97
CA PHE A 131 0.13 -12.46 15.07
C PHE A 131 -0.57 -13.83 15.05
N LEU A 132 -1.01 -14.26 13.89
CA LEU A 132 -1.70 -15.54 13.74
C LEU A 132 -0.78 -16.72 14.06
N SER A 133 0.47 -16.71 13.56
CA SER A 133 1.46 -17.75 13.87
C SER A 133 1.81 -17.78 15.35
N THR A 134 1.96 -16.63 16.00
CA THR A 134 2.20 -16.53 17.45
C THR A 134 1.02 -17.11 18.24
N PHE A 135 -0.21 -16.81 17.83
CA PHE A 135 -1.43 -17.36 18.42
C PHE A 135 -1.44 -18.89 18.34
N PHE A 136 -1.27 -19.44 17.14
CA PHE A 136 -1.31 -20.89 16.96
C PHE A 136 -0.16 -21.61 17.64
N VAL A 137 1.05 -21.06 17.61
CA VAL A 137 2.21 -21.64 18.31
C VAL A 137 1.99 -21.64 19.83
N SER A 138 1.43 -20.57 20.37
CA SER A 138 1.11 -20.47 21.81
C SER A 138 -0.05 -21.39 22.21
N TRP A 139 -1.00 -21.59 21.31
CA TRP A 139 -2.13 -22.50 21.52
C TRP A 139 -1.67 -23.96 21.52
N PHE A 140 -1.02 -24.42 20.42
CA PHE A 140 -0.65 -25.82 20.23
C PHE A 140 0.64 -26.22 20.96
N LYS A 141 1.53 -25.25 21.27
CA LYS A 141 2.84 -25.48 21.93
C LYS A 141 3.63 -26.65 21.32
N PRO A 142 4.00 -26.60 20.03
CA PRO A 142 4.63 -27.71 19.33
C PRO A 142 5.94 -28.17 20.01
N HIS A 143 6.15 -29.48 20.04
CA HIS A 143 7.25 -30.11 20.78
C HIS A 143 8.42 -30.54 19.89
N PHE A 144 8.51 -30.02 18.69
CA PHE A 144 9.46 -30.48 17.67
C PHE A 144 10.93 -30.33 18.08
N TRP A 145 11.27 -29.31 18.86
CA TRP A 145 12.66 -29.06 19.29
C TRP A 145 13.29 -30.25 20.01
N TYR A 146 12.54 -30.93 20.86
CA TYR A 146 13.03 -32.07 21.64
C TYR A 146 12.98 -33.38 20.88
N SER A 147 12.12 -33.47 19.88
CA SER A 147 12.01 -34.64 19.01
C SER A 147 13.14 -34.72 17.98
N PHE A 148 13.79 -33.59 17.68
CA PHE A 148 14.86 -33.52 16.70
C PHE A 148 16.24 -33.86 17.29
N GLN A 149 17.01 -34.64 16.54
CA GLN A 149 18.44 -34.86 16.78
C GLN A 149 19.26 -33.60 16.48
N LEU A 150 20.56 -33.62 16.71
CA LEU A 150 21.47 -32.48 16.52
C LEU A 150 21.28 -31.76 15.16
N VAL A 151 21.21 -32.54 14.09
CA VAL A 151 21.03 -32.02 12.73
C VAL A 151 19.69 -31.28 12.58
N GLY A 152 18.60 -31.86 13.07
CA GLY A 152 17.30 -31.22 13.01
C GLY A 152 17.23 -29.92 13.81
N ARG A 153 17.87 -29.86 14.98
CA ARG A 153 18.00 -28.63 15.77
C ARG A 153 18.79 -27.55 15.04
N ALA A 154 19.90 -27.94 14.38
CA ALA A 154 20.67 -27.02 13.54
C ALA A 154 19.80 -26.42 12.40
N VAL A 155 19.00 -27.24 11.74
CA VAL A 155 18.06 -26.78 10.70
C VAL A 155 17.03 -25.80 11.26
N VAL A 156 16.43 -26.07 12.41
CA VAL A 156 15.46 -25.14 13.06
C VAL A 156 16.11 -23.80 13.40
N VAL A 157 17.34 -23.82 13.95
CA VAL A 157 18.08 -22.58 14.26
C VAL A 157 18.41 -21.78 13.00
N THR A 158 18.86 -22.44 11.93
CA THR A 158 19.16 -21.76 10.66
C THR A 158 17.89 -21.14 10.05
N LEU A 159 16.77 -21.88 10.03
CA LEU A 159 15.48 -21.36 9.57
C LEU A 159 14.99 -20.20 10.44
N PHE A 160 15.19 -20.28 11.75
CA PHE A 160 14.86 -19.16 12.65
C PHE A 160 15.70 -17.92 12.34
N CYS A 161 17.02 -18.05 12.17
CA CYS A 161 17.88 -16.92 11.82
C CYS A 161 17.48 -16.29 10.49
N ILE A 162 17.18 -17.09 9.47
CA ILE A 162 16.70 -16.61 8.17
C ILE A 162 15.33 -15.95 8.32
N GLY A 163 14.40 -16.56 9.06
CA GLY A 163 13.08 -16.03 9.32
C GLY A 163 13.10 -14.70 10.09
N LEU A 164 13.98 -14.59 11.09
CA LEU A 164 14.17 -13.37 11.85
C LEU A 164 14.75 -12.24 10.98
N TRP A 165 15.74 -12.55 10.16
CA TRP A 165 16.30 -11.61 9.17
C TRP A 165 15.23 -11.15 8.18
N HIS A 166 14.48 -12.09 7.62
CA HIS A 166 13.38 -11.79 6.68
C HIS A 166 12.33 -10.88 7.33
N LEU A 167 11.87 -11.23 8.53
CA LEU A 167 10.91 -10.44 9.29
C LEU A 167 11.45 -9.03 9.58
N ALA A 168 12.71 -8.90 9.97
CA ALA A 168 13.34 -7.60 10.23
C ALA A 168 13.39 -6.72 8.98
N VAL A 169 13.75 -7.28 7.82
CA VAL A 169 13.76 -6.56 6.54
C VAL A 169 12.35 -6.10 6.16
N ARG A 170 11.34 -6.97 6.30
CA ARG A 170 9.94 -6.64 5.99
C ARG A 170 9.39 -5.57 6.92
N LEU A 171 9.59 -5.69 8.22
CA LEU A 171 9.16 -4.69 9.19
C LEU A 171 9.88 -3.36 8.96
N LYS A 172 11.18 -3.37 8.68
CA LYS A 172 11.92 -2.15 8.36
C LYS A 172 11.34 -1.43 7.15
N ALA A 173 11.06 -2.14 6.06
CA ALA A 173 10.43 -1.57 4.87
C ALA A 173 9.04 -0.99 5.18
N CYS A 174 8.23 -1.70 6.00
CA CYS A 174 6.94 -1.21 6.46
C CYS A 174 7.08 0.07 7.29
N PHE A 175 8.02 0.12 8.24
CA PHE A 175 8.27 1.31 9.05
C PHE A 175 8.73 2.50 8.21
N GLU A 176 9.64 2.32 7.28
CA GLU A 176 10.12 3.39 6.41
C GLU A 176 9.01 3.96 5.52
N HIS A 177 8.07 3.12 5.10
CA HIS A 177 6.98 3.54 4.22
C HIS A 177 5.85 4.25 4.97
N TYR A 178 5.43 3.73 6.14
CA TYR A 178 4.23 4.20 6.85
C TYR A 178 4.49 5.08 8.07
N THR A 179 5.75 5.22 8.50
CA THR A 179 6.04 5.98 9.71
C THR A 179 6.95 7.18 9.45
N TYR A 180 6.71 8.26 10.18
CA TYR A 180 7.59 9.42 10.20
C TYR A 180 8.33 9.53 11.54
N ASN A 181 9.50 10.18 11.50
CA ASN A 181 10.25 10.48 12.70
C ASN A 181 9.95 11.94 13.13
N PRO A 182 9.31 12.19 14.30
CA PRO A 182 8.96 13.54 14.71
C PRO A 182 10.16 14.49 14.86
N LYS A 183 11.39 13.95 14.98
CA LYS A 183 12.61 14.78 15.02
C LYS A 183 13.03 15.34 13.66
N SER A 184 12.60 14.76 12.56
CA SER A 184 12.90 15.23 11.21
C SER A 184 11.93 16.30 10.71
N ILE A 185 10.77 16.49 11.35
CA ILE A 185 9.79 17.51 10.96
C ILE A 185 10.32 18.93 11.19
N HIS A 186 11.20 19.11 12.18
CA HIS A 186 11.80 20.43 12.44
C HIS A 186 12.76 20.88 11.33
N ASP A 187 13.45 19.92 10.68
CA ASP A 187 14.31 20.19 9.53
C ASP A 187 13.53 20.29 8.21
N SER A 188 12.36 19.63 8.10
CA SER A 188 11.53 19.66 6.89
C SER A 188 10.70 20.94 6.74
N LEU A 189 10.47 21.69 7.82
CA LEU A 189 9.88 23.04 7.74
C LEU A 189 10.78 24.06 7.03
N ILE A 190 12.10 23.78 6.95
CA ILE A 190 13.06 24.60 6.23
C ILE A 190 13.18 24.14 4.76
N ASN A 191 12.86 22.86 4.47
CA ASN A 191 12.90 22.27 3.14
C ASN A 191 11.47 21.90 2.65
N ALA A 192 10.53 22.84 2.76
CA ALA A 192 9.09 22.67 2.49
C ALA A 192 8.73 22.33 1.04
N ASP A 193 9.60 21.69 0.26
CA ASP A 193 9.38 21.50 -1.18
C ASP A 193 9.33 20.05 -1.69
N LEU A 194 9.22 19.06 -0.88
CA LEU A 194 9.05 17.69 -1.39
C LEU A 194 8.14 16.87 -0.49
N GLY A 195 6.85 16.86 -0.80
CA GLY A 195 5.87 15.78 -0.73
C GLY A 195 6.06 14.61 0.24
N GLU A 196 6.60 14.79 1.44
CA GLU A 196 6.58 13.82 2.52
C GLU A 196 5.27 13.98 3.32
N SER A 197 4.19 14.13 2.57
CA SER A 197 2.85 14.30 3.11
C SER A 197 2.27 12.95 3.51
N ASP A 198 1.64 12.95 4.67
CA ASP A 198 0.66 11.98 5.15
C ASP A 198 1.12 10.56 5.49
N LYS A 199 2.30 10.39 6.10
CA LYS A 199 2.55 9.15 6.82
C LYS A 199 1.70 9.15 8.10
N PRO A 200 0.71 8.24 8.24
CA PRO A 200 -0.33 8.34 9.26
C PRO A 200 0.16 8.06 10.68
N PHE A 201 1.31 7.41 10.83
CA PHE A 201 1.77 6.91 12.13
C PHE A 201 3.19 7.37 12.48
N THR A 202 3.42 7.62 13.77
CA THR A 202 4.79 7.78 14.29
C THR A 202 5.45 6.41 14.44
N ARG A 203 6.80 6.38 14.38
CA ARG A 203 7.56 5.13 14.63
C ARG A 203 7.23 4.53 16.00
N PHE A 204 7.00 5.38 16.99
CA PHE A 204 6.65 4.95 18.34
C PHE A 204 5.28 4.25 18.38
N THR A 205 4.24 4.85 17.79
CA THR A 205 2.89 4.25 17.75
C THR A 205 2.87 2.93 16.99
N ALA A 206 3.57 2.85 15.87
CA ALA A 206 3.67 1.61 15.08
C ALA A 206 4.40 0.50 15.86
N SER A 207 5.51 0.83 16.56
CA SER A 207 6.22 -0.14 17.40
C SER A 207 5.36 -0.62 18.57
N THR A 208 4.65 0.29 19.23
CA THR A 208 3.74 -0.04 20.32
C THR A 208 2.62 -0.97 19.86
N PHE A 209 2.04 -0.68 18.68
CA PHE A 209 1.00 -1.55 18.10
C PHE A 209 1.50 -2.97 17.84
N LEU A 210 2.71 -3.12 17.27
CA LEU A 210 3.29 -4.43 16.99
C LEU A 210 3.59 -5.20 18.28
N ILE A 211 4.18 -4.55 19.29
CA ILE A 211 4.50 -5.19 20.56
C ILE A 211 3.21 -5.60 21.28
N LEU A 212 2.24 -4.70 21.37
CA LEU A 212 0.97 -4.97 22.03
C LEU A 212 0.19 -6.07 21.32
N GLY A 213 0.13 -6.04 19.98
CA GLY A 213 -0.52 -7.08 19.18
C GLY A 213 0.15 -8.45 19.35
N TYR A 214 1.48 -8.49 19.39
CA TYR A 214 2.24 -9.71 19.64
C TYR A 214 1.94 -10.29 21.05
N LEU A 215 1.97 -9.45 22.08
CA LEU A 215 1.67 -9.87 23.47
C LEU A 215 0.22 -10.33 23.61
N LEU A 216 -0.73 -9.64 22.98
CA LEU A 216 -2.13 -10.01 22.99
C LEU A 216 -2.36 -11.36 22.27
N SER A 217 -1.70 -11.56 21.14
CA SER A 217 -1.74 -12.81 20.39
C SER A 217 -1.17 -13.97 21.21
N LEU A 218 -0.03 -13.75 21.86
CA LEU A 218 0.59 -14.73 22.76
C LEU A 218 -0.33 -15.08 23.94
N ALA A 219 -0.88 -14.08 24.62
CA ALA A 219 -1.76 -14.27 25.78
C ALA A 219 -3.05 -15.00 25.41
N SER A 220 -3.68 -14.62 24.28
CA SER A 220 -4.90 -15.26 23.79
C SER A 220 -4.67 -16.72 23.40
N GLY A 221 -3.52 -17.03 22.75
CA GLY A 221 -3.16 -18.41 22.42
C GLY A 221 -2.91 -19.27 23.67
N LEU A 222 -2.21 -18.72 24.66
CA LEU A 222 -2.00 -19.42 25.95
C LEU A 222 -3.33 -19.67 26.69
N TYR A 223 -4.22 -18.67 26.70
CA TYR A 223 -5.54 -18.77 27.30
C TYR A 223 -6.39 -19.85 26.63
N MET A 224 -6.45 -19.83 25.29
CA MET A 224 -7.15 -20.85 24.52
C MET A 224 -6.57 -22.26 24.77
N GLY A 225 -5.23 -22.38 24.80
CA GLY A 225 -4.56 -23.64 25.13
C GLY A 225 -4.87 -24.16 26.53
N SER A 226 -5.10 -23.27 27.52
CA SER A 226 -5.50 -23.66 28.86
C SER A 226 -6.94 -24.21 28.93
N ILE A 227 -7.85 -23.62 28.15
CA ILE A 227 -9.25 -24.08 28.06
C ILE A 227 -9.31 -25.46 27.37
N MET A 228 -8.59 -25.63 26.26
CA MET A 228 -8.63 -26.87 25.47
C MET A 228 -7.98 -28.07 26.17
N LYS A 229 -7.13 -27.82 27.16
CA LYS A 229 -6.58 -28.89 27.99
C LYS A 229 -7.67 -29.76 28.64
N TYR A 230 -8.87 -29.22 28.83
CA TYR A 230 -10.01 -29.91 29.41
C TYR A 230 -10.92 -30.59 28.37
N MET A 231 -10.61 -30.49 27.08
CA MET A 231 -11.36 -31.14 26.01
C MET A 231 -10.71 -32.49 25.63
N GLU A 232 -11.45 -33.55 25.75
CA GLU A 232 -10.98 -34.93 25.50
C GLU A 232 -10.55 -35.22 24.06
N ILE A 233 -11.00 -34.38 23.10
CA ILE A 233 -10.76 -34.54 21.66
C ILE A 233 -9.26 -34.54 21.30
N PHE A 234 -8.40 -33.93 22.11
CA PHE A 234 -6.96 -33.84 21.84
C PHE A 234 -6.10 -34.87 22.59
N ASN A 235 -6.72 -35.78 23.29
CA ASN A 235 -5.99 -36.74 24.14
C ASN A 235 -5.13 -37.71 23.30
N ASP A 236 -5.57 -38.07 22.09
CA ASP A 236 -4.85 -38.98 21.20
C ASP A 236 -3.63 -38.35 20.51
N ILE A 237 -3.54 -37.00 20.46
CA ILE A 237 -2.44 -36.29 19.80
C ILE A 237 -1.51 -35.61 20.83
N HIS A 238 -1.62 -36.01 22.08
CA HIS A 238 -0.95 -35.40 23.23
C HIS A 238 0.59 -35.37 23.13
N TYR A 239 1.18 -36.30 22.42
CA TYR A 239 2.65 -36.40 22.27
C TYR A 239 3.25 -35.33 21.35
N LEU A 240 2.44 -34.69 20.47
CA LEU A 240 2.90 -33.63 19.54
C LEU A 240 2.86 -32.24 20.19
N PHE A 241 2.01 -32.05 21.21
CA PHE A 241 1.75 -30.76 21.83
C PHE A 241 2.24 -30.70 23.26
N GLY A 242 3.02 -29.67 23.57
CA GLY A 242 3.52 -29.45 24.93
C GLY A 242 2.45 -28.86 25.85
N GLN A 243 2.42 -29.30 27.10
CA GLN A 243 1.51 -28.73 28.11
C GLN A 243 2.04 -27.42 28.69
N ASN A 244 3.35 -27.24 28.76
CA ASN A 244 3.99 -26.11 29.41
C ASN A 244 4.53 -25.12 28.40
N PHE A 245 4.53 -23.85 28.76
CA PHE A 245 5.20 -22.80 28.01
C PHE A 245 6.71 -23.01 28.09
N ARG A 246 7.39 -22.94 26.94
CA ARG A 246 8.83 -23.15 26.81
C ARG A 246 9.45 -22.06 25.93
N PRO A 247 10.71 -21.70 26.16
CA PRO A 247 11.37 -20.65 25.37
C PRO A 247 11.60 -21.03 23.89
N ASP A 248 11.65 -22.33 23.56
CA ASP A 248 11.76 -22.80 22.16
C ASP A 248 10.54 -22.43 21.29
N LEU A 249 9.40 -22.10 21.89
CA LEU A 249 8.22 -21.63 21.17
C LEU A 249 8.46 -20.32 20.40
N PHE A 250 9.41 -19.50 20.82
CA PHE A 250 9.75 -18.26 20.14
C PHE A 250 10.46 -18.49 18.79
N PHE A 251 10.96 -19.68 18.50
CA PHE A 251 11.59 -19.98 17.21
C PHE A 251 10.56 -20.14 16.08
N TYR A 252 9.35 -20.58 16.36
CA TYR A 252 8.39 -20.96 15.32
C TYR A 252 7.69 -19.78 14.62
N PRO A 253 7.30 -18.68 15.28
CA PRO A 253 6.60 -17.59 14.61
C PRO A 253 7.40 -16.95 13.45
N PRO A 254 8.71 -16.62 13.57
CA PRO A 254 9.48 -16.11 12.44
C PRO A 254 9.64 -17.13 11.30
N ILE A 255 9.74 -18.43 11.62
CA ILE A 255 9.80 -19.50 10.61
C ILE A 255 8.47 -19.60 9.87
N ALA A 256 7.34 -19.53 10.58
CA ALA A 256 6.01 -19.57 9.97
C ALA A 256 5.80 -18.37 9.03
N VAL A 257 6.20 -17.16 9.44
CA VAL A 257 6.15 -15.97 8.60
C VAL A 257 6.98 -16.16 7.33
N LEU A 258 8.20 -16.70 7.45
CA LEU A 258 9.07 -16.97 6.30
C LEU A 258 8.42 -17.94 5.31
N ILE A 259 7.84 -19.04 5.81
CA ILE A 259 7.19 -20.05 4.97
C ILE A 259 5.97 -19.46 4.26
N VAL A 260 5.10 -18.80 4.99
CA VAL A 260 3.85 -18.25 4.43
C VAL A 260 4.14 -17.14 3.42
N ASP A 261 5.12 -16.25 3.71
CA ASP A 261 5.50 -15.18 2.78
C ASP A 261 6.16 -15.72 1.51
N THR A 262 7.01 -16.77 1.63
CA THR A 262 7.59 -17.44 0.46
C THR A 262 6.54 -18.15 -0.38
N MET A 263 5.58 -18.83 0.23
CA MET A 263 4.46 -19.47 -0.48
C MET A 263 3.60 -18.43 -1.20
N HIS A 264 3.28 -17.32 -0.54
CA HIS A 264 2.52 -16.23 -1.16
C HIS A 264 3.26 -15.62 -2.36
N ASN A 265 4.58 -15.38 -2.23
CA ASN A 265 5.39 -14.86 -3.33
C ASN A 265 5.50 -15.83 -4.51
N VAL A 266 5.48 -17.13 -4.27
CA VAL A 266 5.47 -18.15 -5.33
C VAL A 266 4.10 -18.19 -6.01
N ALA A 267 3.02 -18.19 -5.24
CA ALA A 267 1.66 -18.20 -5.76
C ALA A 267 1.38 -16.97 -6.64
N SER A 268 1.79 -15.78 -6.20
CA SER A 268 1.62 -14.53 -6.96
C SER A 268 2.42 -14.42 -8.26
N LYS A 269 3.34 -15.36 -8.53
CA LYS A 269 4.10 -15.42 -9.79
C LYS A 269 3.51 -16.44 -10.78
N ILE A 270 2.61 -17.28 -10.32
CA ILE A 270 1.97 -18.33 -11.13
C ILE A 270 0.68 -17.80 -11.75
N ASP A 271 0.03 -16.83 -11.08
CA ASP A 271 -1.12 -16.08 -11.59
C ASP A 271 -0.65 -14.89 -12.47
#